data_7a9900472400e43a7c88b896d605e2f8
#
_entry.id   7a9900472400e43a7c88b896d605e2f8
#
_cell.length_a   1.000
_cell.length_b   1.000
_cell.length_c   1.000
_cell.angle_alpha   90.00
_cell.angle_beta   90.00
_cell.angle_gamma   90.00
#
_symmetry.space_group_name_H-M   'P 1'
#
loop_
_entity.id
_entity.type
_entity.pdbx_description
1 polymer ?
#
loop_
_entity_poly.entity_id
_entity_poly.type
_entity_poly.pdbx_seq_one_letter_code
_entity_poly.pdbx_strand_id
1 'polypeptide(L)'
;MKLVYRILLHLSWALSLLLAAWAVLFYFTLIDEINDEVDDALEARAEVIVKRVLAGRELPVPADEGNNGYFLHEVSPQYAAAQHHERYSDEEIFIPERDDKEPARVLRKVFRDGAGQWRELTVMTPTIEKDDLRESILRWMVCLYLFLLLMILLVTVIVLYRTMRPLYALL
;
A
#
# COMPACT_ATOMS: atom_id res chain seq x y z
N MET A 1 -4.93 -15.91 -46.43
CA MET A 1 -3.82 -16.06 -45.44
C MET A 1 -3.45 -14.74 -44.74
N LYS A 2 -3.15 -13.68 -45.45
CA LYS A 2 -2.78 -12.37 -44.88
C LYS A 2 -3.86 -11.77 -43.94
N LEU A 3 -5.15 -12.05 -44.19
CA LEU A 3 -6.25 -11.52 -43.41
C LEU A 3 -6.32 -12.14 -41.96
N VAL A 4 -6.25 -13.46 -41.85
CA VAL A 4 -6.30 -14.19 -40.59
C VAL A 4 -5.11 -13.80 -39.69
N TYR A 5 -3.91 -13.69 -40.28
CA TYR A 5 -2.73 -13.21 -39.58
C TYR A 5 -2.90 -11.81 -39.02
N ARG A 6 -3.44 -10.88 -39.84
CA ARG A 6 -3.73 -9.52 -39.39
C ARG A 6 -4.74 -9.48 -38.23
N ILE A 7 -5.82 -10.25 -38.32
CA ILE A 7 -6.85 -10.30 -37.28
C ILE A 7 -6.26 -10.82 -35.97
N LEU A 8 -5.50 -11.93 -36.00
CA LEU A 8 -4.86 -12.50 -34.81
C LEU A 8 -3.86 -11.53 -34.20
N LEU A 9 -3.07 -10.84 -34.99
CA LEU A 9 -2.09 -9.88 -34.53
C LEU A 9 -2.76 -8.67 -33.85
N HIS A 10 -3.84 -8.14 -34.46
CA HIS A 10 -4.60 -7.04 -33.86
C HIS A 10 -5.30 -7.47 -32.56
N LEU A 11 -5.85 -8.69 -32.50
CA LEU A 11 -6.48 -9.23 -31.33
C LEU A 11 -5.47 -9.42 -30.19
N SER A 12 -4.28 -9.98 -30.47
CA SER A 12 -3.21 -10.12 -29.48
C SER A 12 -2.74 -8.77 -28.95
N TRP A 13 -2.64 -7.77 -29.81
CA TRP A 13 -2.26 -6.40 -29.43
C TRP A 13 -3.32 -5.76 -28.54
N ALA A 14 -4.58 -5.85 -28.92
CA ALA A 14 -5.70 -5.35 -28.14
C ALA A 14 -5.76 -6.01 -26.75
N LEU A 15 -5.57 -7.33 -26.69
CA LEU A 15 -5.54 -8.07 -25.43
C LEU A 15 -4.36 -7.67 -24.55
N SER A 16 -3.16 -7.46 -25.15
CA SER A 16 -1.98 -7.00 -24.42
C SER A 16 -2.17 -5.61 -23.82
N LEU A 17 -2.79 -4.68 -24.57
CA LEU A 17 -3.11 -3.34 -24.09
C LEU A 17 -4.16 -3.38 -22.94
N LEU A 18 -5.18 -4.22 -23.08
CA LEU A 18 -6.20 -4.40 -22.05
C LEU A 18 -5.56 -4.92 -20.75
N LEU A 19 -4.68 -5.92 -20.85
CA LEU A 19 -3.94 -6.45 -19.70
C LEU A 19 -3.02 -5.41 -19.07
N ALA A 20 -2.35 -4.58 -19.86
CA ALA A 20 -1.51 -3.50 -19.35
C ALA A 20 -2.34 -2.46 -18.58
N ALA A 21 -3.46 -2.04 -19.14
CA ALA A 21 -4.36 -1.09 -18.48
C ALA A 21 -4.90 -1.67 -17.16
N TRP A 22 -5.30 -2.95 -17.15
CA TRP A 22 -5.76 -3.64 -15.94
C TRP A 22 -4.66 -3.76 -14.89
N ALA A 23 -3.43 -4.11 -15.28
CA ALA A 23 -2.31 -4.21 -14.37
C ALA A 23 -1.99 -2.88 -13.68
N VAL A 24 -2.04 -1.76 -14.44
CA VAL A 24 -1.83 -0.42 -13.90
C VAL A 24 -2.93 -0.05 -12.89
N LEU A 25 -4.21 -0.26 -13.24
CA LEU A 25 -5.33 -0.02 -12.33
C LEU A 25 -5.22 -0.86 -11.05
N PHE A 26 -4.91 -2.14 -11.19
CA PHE A 26 -4.75 -3.04 -10.06
C PHE A 26 -3.62 -2.61 -9.14
N TYR A 27 -2.48 -2.17 -9.72
CA TYR A 27 -1.36 -1.66 -8.93
C TYR A 27 -1.76 -0.47 -8.05
N PHE A 28 -2.44 0.53 -8.63
CA PHE A 28 -2.88 1.71 -7.87
C PHE A 28 -3.88 1.33 -6.78
N THR A 29 -4.89 0.51 -7.10
CA THR A 29 -5.86 0.04 -6.10
C THR A 29 -5.20 -0.68 -4.94
N LEU A 30 -4.19 -1.51 -5.22
CA LEU A 30 -3.49 -2.28 -4.20
C LEU A 30 -2.61 -1.39 -3.30
N ILE A 31 -2.00 -0.35 -3.86
CA ILE A 31 -1.24 0.63 -3.07
C ILE A 31 -2.17 1.46 -2.17
N ASP A 32 -3.33 1.86 -2.68
CA ASP A 32 -4.33 2.58 -1.87
C ASP A 32 -4.81 1.70 -0.71
N GLU A 33 -5.13 0.43 -0.96
CA GLU A 33 -5.54 -0.54 0.08
C GLU A 33 -4.48 -0.72 1.15
N ILE A 34 -3.19 -0.80 0.77
CA ILE A 34 -2.09 -0.90 1.75
C ILE A 34 -1.99 0.37 2.61
N ASN A 35 -2.24 1.53 2.03
CA ASN A 35 -2.23 2.79 2.79
C ASN A 35 -3.37 2.83 3.80
N ASP A 36 -4.57 2.47 3.37
CA ASP A 36 -5.76 2.45 4.21
C ASP A 36 -5.60 1.45 5.36
N GLU A 37 -5.05 0.26 5.12
CA GLU A 37 -4.78 -0.74 6.17
C GLU A 37 -3.80 -0.22 7.25
N VAL A 38 -2.78 0.55 6.84
CA VAL A 38 -1.83 1.15 7.79
C VAL A 38 -2.52 2.25 8.61
N ASP A 39 -3.35 3.07 8.00
CA ASP A 39 -4.08 4.14 8.69
C ASP A 39 -5.10 3.54 9.68
N ASP A 40 -5.83 2.48 9.30
CA ASP A 40 -6.74 1.74 10.17
C ASP A 40 -6.01 1.09 11.36
N ALA A 41 -4.85 0.51 11.12
CA ALA A 41 -4.02 -0.07 12.19
C ALA A 41 -3.53 0.99 13.19
N LEU A 42 -3.14 2.18 12.72
CA LEU A 42 -2.76 3.32 13.56
C LEU A 42 -3.96 3.81 14.38
N GLU A 43 -5.14 3.94 13.77
CA GLU A 43 -6.36 4.36 14.44
C GLU A 43 -6.76 3.39 15.52
N ALA A 44 -6.81 2.09 15.22
CA ALA A 44 -7.14 1.04 16.19
C ALA A 44 -6.19 1.08 17.40
N ARG A 45 -4.89 1.31 17.17
CA ARG A 45 -3.91 1.45 18.25
C ARG A 45 -4.13 2.72 19.04
N ALA A 46 -4.36 3.86 18.38
CA ALA A 46 -4.64 5.12 19.04
C ALA A 46 -5.90 5.02 19.93
N GLU A 47 -6.96 4.37 19.46
CA GLU A 47 -8.17 4.13 20.25
C GLU A 47 -7.91 3.33 21.54
N VAL A 48 -7.10 2.28 21.44
CA VAL A 48 -6.74 1.46 22.63
C VAL A 48 -6.02 2.31 23.67
N ILE A 49 -5.07 3.16 23.23
CA ILE A 49 -4.32 4.04 24.12
C ILE A 49 -5.24 5.09 24.75
N VAL A 50 -6.06 5.77 23.95
CA VAL A 50 -7.03 6.76 24.42
C VAL A 50 -7.99 6.16 25.45
N LYS A 51 -8.57 4.98 25.16
CA LYS A 51 -9.46 4.26 26.08
C LYS A 51 -8.76 3.93 27.42
N ARG A 52 -7.48 3.58 27.41
CA ARG A 52 -6.70 3.32 28.64
C ARG A 52 -6.44 4.60 29.44
N VAL A 53 -6.07 5.69 28.75
CA VAL A 53 -5.87 7.01 29.38
C VAL A 53 -7.17 7.47 30.07
N LEU A 54 -8.31 7.38 29.37
CA LEU A 54 -9.61 7.75 29.90
C LEU A 54 -10.04 6.89 31.09
N ALA A 55 -9.66 5.61 31.11
CA ALA A 55 -9.93 4.68 32.21
C ALA A 55 -8.93 4.79 33.37
N GLY A 56 -7.94 5.70 33.29
CA GLY A 56 -6.88 5.82 34.32
C GLY A 56 -6.03 4.55 34.47
N ARG A 57 -5.94 3.71 33.44
CA ARG A 57 -5.15 2.48 33.47
C ARG A 57 -3.72 2.75 33.07
N GLU A 58 -2.80 1.89 33.52
CA GLU A 58 -1.41 1.94 33.08
C GLU A 58 -1.33 1.81 31.54
N LEU A 59 -0.54 2.70 30.94
CA LEU A 59 -0.27 2.70 29.52
C LEU A 59 0.63 1.49 29.18
N PRO A 60 0.42 0.84 28.04
CA PRO A 60 1.32 -0.20 27.58
C PRO A 60 2.72 0.41 27.42
N VAL A 61 3.74 -0.24 27.98
CA VAL A 61 5.12 0.14 27.70
C VAL A 61 5.28 0.09 26.16
N PRO A 62 5.82 1.14 25.52
CA PRO A 62 6.14 1.07 24.11
C PRO A 62 6.98 -0.18 23.87
N ALA A 63 6.43 -1.13 23.16
CA ALA A 63 7.17 -2.33 22.81
C ALA A 63 8.21 -1.94 21.76
N ASP A 64 9.46 -1.84 22.14
CA ASP A 64 10.60 -1.35 21.39
C ASP A 64 10.58 0.16 21.09
N GLU A 65 11.61 0.84 21.57
CA GLU A 65 11.82 2.28 21.38
C GLU A 65 12.01 2.70 19.92
N GLY A 66 12.07 1.75 18.98
CA GLY A 66 12.29 2.01 17.55
C GLY A 66 11.12 1.72 16.62
N ASN A 67 10.21 0.81 16.92
CA ASN A 67 9.40 0.24 15.84
C ASN A 67 7.89 0.51 15.89
N ASN A 68 7.34 0.95 17.00
CA ASN A 68 5.89 1.22 17.14
C ASN A 68 5.64 2.14 18.34
N GLY A 69 6.30 3.28 18.35
CA GLY A 69 6.23 4.25 19.44
C GLY A 69 4.90 5.00 19.51
N TYR A 70 4.58 5.46 20.70
CA TYR A 70 3.58 6.51 20.87
C TYR A 70 4.11 7.55 21.83
N PHE A 71 3.67 8.80 21.67
CA PHE A 71 3.94 9.90 22.57
C PHE A 71 2.63 10.53 23.01
N LEU A 72 2.59 10.93 24.27
CA LEU A 72 1.44 11.61 24.85
C LEU A 72 1.91 12.92 25.47
N HIS A 73 1.40 14.05 24.96
CA HIS A 73 1.75 15.38 25.45
C HIS A 73 0.50 16.12 25.91
N GLU A 74 0.68 16.99 26.90
CA GLU A 74 -0.34 17.98 27.25
C GLU A 74 -0.29 19.15 26.28
N VAL A 75 -1.44 19.57 25.78
CA VAL A 75 -1.55 20.65 24.81
C VAL A 75 -2.49 21.74 25.33
N SER A 76 -2.26 22.97 24.87
CA SER A 76 -3.13 24.08 25.27
C SER A 76 -4.51 23.96 24.61
N PRO A 77 -5.58 24.47 25.28
CA PRO A 77 -6.92 24.49 24.69
C PRO A 77 -6.99 25.23 23.35
N GLN A 78 -6.15 26.26 23.18
CA GLN A 78 -6.07 27.02 21.93
C GLN A 78 -5.51 26.17 20.78
N TYR A 79 -4.48 25.37 21.06
CA TYR A 79 -3.91 24.41 20.11
C TYR A 79 -4.93 23.34 19.73
N ALA A 80 -5.61 22.78 20.74
CA ALA A 80 -6.64 21.76 20.52
C ALA A 80 -7.82 22.25 19.65
N ALA A 81 -8.20 23.52 19.80
CA ALA A 81 -9.27 24.14 19.00
C ALA A 81 -8.84 24.46 17.56
N ALA A 82 -7.55 24.68 17.32
CA ALA A 82 -7.01 25.03 16.01
C ALA A 82 -6.68 23.79 15.14
N GLN A 83 -6.56 22.63 15.75
CA GLN A 83 -6.19 21.39 15.06
C GLN A 83 -7.43 20.53 14.76
N HIS A 84 -7.39 19.80 13.65
CA HIS A 84 -8.33 18.71 13.43
C HIS A 84 -8.10 17.62 14.49
N HIS A 85 -9.17 16.98 14.94
CA HIS A 85 -9.11 15.96 15.99
C HIS A 85 -8.22 14.78 15.62
N GLU A 86 -8.06 14.50 14.32
CA GLU A 86 -7.24 13.43 13.78
C GLU A 86 -6.48 13.94 12.55
N ARG A 87 -5.19 13.64 12.48
CA ARG A 87 -4.33 14.03 11.37
C ARG A 87 -3.29 12.96 11.08
N TYR A 88 -3.32 12.46 9.86
CA TYR A 88 -2.29 11.56 9.33
C TYR A 88 -1.23 12.36 8.60
N SER A 89 0.03 12.00 8.79
CA SER A 89 1.18 12.60 8.09
C SER A 89 2.28 11.57 7.87
N ASP A 90 3.00 11.70 6.76
CA ASP A 90 4.23 10.96 6.55
C ASP A 90 5.40 11.83 7.03
N GLU A 91 6.18 11.33 7.98
CA GLU A 91 7.27 12.05 8.64
C GLU A 91 8.51 11.16 8.73
N GLU A 92 9.69 11.80 8.75
CA GLU A 92 10.93 11.09 9.07
C GLU A 92 11.10 11.06 10.58
N ILE A 93 11.16 9.86 11.15
CA ILE A 93 11.46 9.65 12.57
C ILE A 93 12.91 9.20 12.73
N PHE A 94 13.57 9.72 13.78
CA PHE A 94 14.91 9.28 14.13
C PHE A 94 14.80 8.03 15.02
N ILE A 95 15.44 6.94 14.61
CA ILE A 95 15.52 5.70 15.38
C ILE A 95 16.88 5.63 16.06
N PRO A 96 16.96 5.83 17.37
CA PRO A 96 18.24 5.89 18.08
C PRO A 96 19.08 4.61 17.97
N GLU A 97 18.42 3.45 17.83
CA GLU A 97 19.08 2.15 17.77
C GLU A 97 19.87 1.93 16.50
N ARG A 98 19.45 2.58 15.39
CA ARG A 98 20.10 2.45 14.08
C ARG A 98 20.90 3.71 13.68
N ASP A 99 20.82 4.77 14.50
CA ASP A 99 21.40 6.08 14.20
C ASP A 99 20.99 6.61 12.80
N ASP A 100 19.76 6.30 12.40
CA ASP A 100 19.25 6.63 11.08
C ASP A 100 17.83 7.23 11.15
N LYS A 101 17.46 7.96 10.10
CA LYS A 101 16.11 8.49 9.93
C LYS A 101 15.30 7.57 9.05
N GLU A 102 14.20 7.12 9.55
CA GLU A 102 13.30 6.25 8.81
C GLU A 102 11.97 6.96 8.51
N PRO A 103 11.42 6.79 7.31
CA PRO A 103 10.09 7.29 7.01
C PRO A 103 9.06 6.53 7.84
N ALA A 104 8.13 7.26 8.44
CA ALA A 104 7.06 6.70 9.26
C ALA A 104 5.72 7.35 8.95
N ARG A 105 4.68 6.56 9.03
CA ARG A 105 3.31 7.05 9.03
C ARG A 105 2.93 7.43 10.46
N VAL A 106 2.44 8.64 10.67
CA VAL A 106 2.16 9.23 11.97
C VAL A 106 0.70 9.63 12.04
N LEU A 107 0.01 9.17 13.07
CA LEU A 107 -1.32 9.64 13.44
C LEU A 107 -1.22 10.53 14.67
N ARG A 108 -1.73 11.77 14.58
CA ARG A 108 -1.91 12.66 15.72
C ARG A 108 -3.39 12.79 16.02
N LYS A 109 -3.73 12.48 17.28
CA LYS A 109 -5.12 12.55 17.78
C LYS A 109 -5.18 13.41 19.01
N VAL A 110 -5.99 14.48 18.97
CA VAL A 110 -6.21 15.38 20.09
C VAL A 110 -7.50 14.97 20.81
N PHE A 111 -7.42 14.76 22.11
CA PHE A 111 -8.55 14.37 22.95
C PHE A 111 -8.49 15.00 24.32
N ARG A 112 -9.60 14.93 25.05
CA ARG A 112 -9.71 15.43 26.42
C ARG A 112 -9.66 14.24 27.38
N ASP A 113 -8.76 14.29 28.35
CA ASP A 113 -8.63 13.23 29.35
C ASP A 113 -9.72 13.27 30.43
N GLY A 114 -9.74 12.28 31.32
CA GLY A 114 -10.71 12.19 32.43
C GLY A 114 -10.60 13.34 33.45
N ALA A 115 -9.47 14.04 33.51
CA ALA A 115 -9.24 15.22 34.33
C ALA A 115 -9.66 16.54 33.62
N GLY A 116 -10.10 16.45 32.35
CA GLY A 116 -10.51 17.59 31.59
C GLY A 116 -9.38 18.33 30.87
N GLN A 117 -8.15 17.80 30.90
CA GLN A 117 -6.99 18.35 30.21
C GLN A 117 -6.94 17.90 28.77
N TRP A 118 -6.48 18.79 27.87
CA TRP A 118 -6.26 18.45 26.46
C TRP A 118 -4.92 17.76 26.29
N ARG A 119 -4.96 16.62 25.62
CA ARG A 119 -3.77 15.83 25.28
C ARG A 119 -3.72 15.51 23.81
N GLU A 120 -2.50 15.50 23.29
CA GLU A 120 -2.20 15.02 21.95
C GLU A 120 -1.50 13.67 22.04
N LEU A 121 -2.09 12.68 21.43
CA LEU A 121 -1.50 11.36 21.22
C LEU A 121 -0.90 11.32 19.83
N THR A 122 0.37 11.02 19.74
CA THR A 122 1.08 10.75 18.50
C THR A 122 1.39 9.26 18.46
N VAL A 123 0.85 8.54 17.48
CA VAL A 123 1.17 7.12 17.23
C VAL A 123 1.91 7.04 15.91
N MET A 124 2.97 6.25 15.83
CA MET A 124 3.78 6.13 14.64
C MET A 124 4.06 4.67 14.28
N THR A 125 4.22 4.42 13.00
CA THR A 125 4.63 3.13 12.45
C THR A 125 5.65 3.38 11.33
N PRO A 126 6.85 2.77 11.39
CA PRO A 126 7.83 2.86 10.31
C PRO A 126 7.25 2.31 9.00
N THR A 127 7.56 2.98 7.89
CA THR A 127 7.05 2.60 6.57
C THR A 127 8.07 1.85 5.71
N ILE A 128 9.25 1.50 6.26
CA ILE A 128 10.29 0.76 5.53
C ILE A 128 9.77 -0.55 4.98
N GLU A 129 9.07 -1.33 5.80
CA GLU A 129 8.46 -2.59 5.36
C GLU A 129 7.43 -2.37 4.24
N LYS A 130 6.80 -1.19 4.21
CA LYS A 130 5.82 -0.80 3.20
C LYS A 130 6.48 -0.51 1.85
N ASP A 131 7.64 0.13 1.83
CA ASP A 131 8.38 0.43 0.60
C ASP A 131 8.98 -0.85 0.00
N ASP A 132 9.51 -1.73 0.82
CA ASP A 132 9.97 -3.07 0.42
C ASP A 132 8.82 -3.93 -0.13
N LEU A 133 7.65 -3.82 0.49
CA LEU A 133 6.43 -4.50 0.04
C LEU A 133 5.98 -3.97 -1.32
N ARG A 134 5.98 -2.65 -1.52
CA ARG A 134 5.64 -2.00 -2.80
C ARG A 134 6.57 -2.47 -3.92
N GLU A 135 7.88 -2.49 -3.68
CA GLU A 135 8.86 -2.94 -4.66
C GLU A 135 8.67 -4.43 -4.98
N SER A 136 8.41 -5.24 -3.98
CA SER A 136 8.14 -6.68 -4.14
C SER A 136 6.88 -6.92 -4.98
N ILE A 137 5.79 -6.22 -4.68
CA ILE A 137 4.54 -6.30 -5.44
C ILE A 137 4.75 -5.87 -6.88
N LEU A 138 5.41 -4.74 -7.11
CA LEU A 138 5.72 -4.25 -8.45
C LEU A 138 6.53 -5.28 -9.25
N ARG A 139 7.53 -5.88 -8.65
CA ARG A 139 8.37 -6.91 -9.27
C ARG A 139 7.56 -8.14 -9.66
N TRP A 140 6.72 -8.64 -8.75
CA TRP A 140 5.84 -9.78 -9.03
C TRP A 140 4.81 -9.47 -10.11
N MET A 141 4.21 -8.26 -10.11
CA MET A 141 3.28 -7.83 -11.15
C MET A 141 3.95 -7.76 -12.52
N VAL A 142 5.16 -7.21 -12.61
CA VAL A 142 5.91 -7.16 -13.87
C VAL A 142 6.22 -8.57 -14.37
N CYS A 143 6.66 -9.46 -13.48
CA CYS A 143 6.90 -10.87 -13.83
C CYS A 143 5.63 -11.55 -14.34
N LEU A 144 4.51 -11.37 -13.66
CA LEU A 144 3.23 -11.93 -14.06
C LEU A 144 2.77 -11.38 -15.42
N TYR A 145 2.90 -10.08 -15.62
CA TYR A 145 2.55 -9.44 -16.89
C TYR A 145 3.38 -9.99 -18.07
N LEU A 146 4.70 -10.11 -17.88
CA LEU A 146 5.59 -10.68 -18.89
C LEU A 146 5.26 -12.14 -19.17
N PHE A 147 4.93 -12.92 -18.14
CA PHE A 147 4.48 -14.30 -18.31
C PHE A 147 3.19 -14.39 -19.12
N LEU A 148 2.20 -13.56 -18.84
CA LEU A 148 0.94 -13.50 -19.59
C LEU A 148 1.16 -13.08 -21.05
N LEU A 149 2.03 -12.09 -21.30
CA LEU A 149 2.42 -11.70 -22.65
C LEU A 149 3.04 -12.88 -23.43
N LEU A 150 3.96 -13.59 -22.78
CA LEU A 150 4.60 -14.76 -23.39
C LEU A 150 3.57 -15.84 -23.73
N MET A 151 2.61 -16.10 -22.83
CA MET A 151 1.52 -17.06 -23.05
C MET A 151 0.61 -16.65 -24.23
N ILE A 152 0.24 -15.36 -24.31
CA ILE A 152 -0.55 -14.84 -25.45
C ILE A 152 0.21 -15.06 -26.76
N LEU A 153 1.50 -14.74 -26.80
CA LEU A 153 2.34 -14.90 -27.98
C LEU A 153 2.46 -16.39 -28.37
N LEU A 154 2.67 -17.26 -27.39
CA LEU A 154 2.77 -18.71 -27.61
C LEU A 154 1.46 -19.28 -28.19
N VAL A 155 0.32 -18.93 -27.57
CA VAL A 155 -1.00 -19.35 -28.06
C VAL A 155 -1.24 -18.83 -29.50
N THR A 156 -0.91 -17.58 -29.77
CA THR A 156 -1.05 -16.98 -31.10
C THR A 156 -0.22 -17.74 -32.12
N VAL A 157 1.03 -18.08 -31.79
CA VAL A 157 1.92 -18.86 -32.69
C VAL A 157 1.38 -20.28 -32.93
N ILE A 158 0.91 -20.97 -31.89
CA ILE A 158 0.33 -22.33 -32.00
C ILE A 158 -0.92 -22.29 -32.86
N VAL A 159 -1.82 -21.35 -32.68
CA VAL A 159 -3.04 -21.20 -33.45
C VAL A 159 -2.69 -20.94 -34.93
N LEU A 160 -1.76 -20.04 -35.21
CA LEU A 160 -1.26 -19.77 -36.54
C LEU A 160 -0.70 -21.04 -37.21
N TYR A 161 0.19 -21.74 -36.50
CA TYR A 161 0.83 -22.96 -37.03
C TYR A 161 -0.19 -24.06 -37.31
N ARG A 162 -1.15 -24.26 -36.39
CA ARG A 162 -2.19 -25.28 -36.52
C ARG A 162 -3.20 -24.96 -37.66
N THR A 163 -3.53 -23.68 -37.86
CA THR A 163 -4.42 -23.23 -38.89
C THR A 163 -3.77 -23.27 -40.30
N MET A 164 -2.44 -23.12 -40.37
CA MET A 164 -1.70 -23.16 -41.63
C MET A 164 -1.33 -24.57 -42.08
N ARG A 165 -1.24 -25.54 -41.16
CA ARG A 165 -0.83 -26.92 -41.45
C ARG A 165 -1.73 -27.62 -42.51
N PRO A 166 -3.07 -27.57 -42.45
CA PRO A 166 -3.92 -28.21 -43.46
C PRO A 166 -3.83 -27.54 -44.85
N LEU A 167 -3.43 -26.28 -44.93
CA LEU A 167 -3.27 -25.58 -46.23
C LEU A 167 -1.99 -25.98 -46.97
N TYR A 168 -0.94 -26.35 -46.25
CA TYR A 168 0.29 -26.90 -46.85
C TYR A 168 0.14 -28.37 -47.31
N ALA A 169 -0.86 -29.08 -46.81
CA ALA A 169 -1.14 -30.45 -47.20
C ALA A 169 -2.02 -30.55 -48.47
N LEU A 170 -2.57 -29.42 -48.92
CA LEU A 170 -3.43 -29.32 -50.11
C LEU A 170 -2.72 -28.68 -51.34
N LEU A 171 -1.47 -28.28 -51.20
CA LEU A 171 -0.57 -27.77 -52.24
C LEU A 171 0.50 -28.82 -52.56
#